data_7cd9193553378e653270aa17f1b4500b
#
_entry.id   7cd9193553378e653270aa17f1b4500b
#
_cell.length_a   1.000
_cell.length_b   1.000
_cell.length_c   1.000
_cell.angle_alpha   90.00
_cell.angle_beta   90.00
_cell.angle_gamma   90.00
#
_symmetry.space_group_name_H-M   'P 1'
#
loop_
_entity.id
_entity.type
_entity.pdbx_description
1 polymer ?
#
loop_
_entity_poly.entity_id
_entity_poly.type
_entity_poly.pdbx_seq_one_letter_code
_entity_poly.pdbx_strand_id
1 'polypeptide(L)' 'MALCYNKLWKLLIDRGMNKTDLREMTGLSQSTIAKLVNGENVNVEVLERICKALKCEVGDIVELTKEDKQWDILVVKLYY' A
#
# COMPACT_ATOMS: atom_id res chain seq x y z
N MET A 1 10.02 -3.32 9.31
CA MET A 1 8.74 -3.75 8.74
C MET A 1 8.39 -2.82 7.58
N ALA A 2 8.17 -3.35 6.41
CA ALA A 2 7.86 -2.56 5.22
C ALA A 2 6.45 -2.87 4.73
N LEU A 3 5.80 -1.85 4.17
CA LEU A 3 4.49 -2.02 3.55
C LEU A 3 4.67 -2.46 2.10
N CYS A 4 3.80 -3.35 1.66
CA CYS A 4 3.77 -3.81 0.28
C CYS A 4 2.44 -3.37 -0.34
N TYR A 5 2.51 -2.76 -1.51
CA TYR A 5 1.34 -2.24 -2.21
C TYR A 5 0.95 -3.08 -3.43
N ASN A 6 1.42 -4.31 -3.51
CA ASN A 6 1.09 -5.18 -4.63
C ASN A 6 -0.40 -5.41 -4.77
N LYS A 7 -1.12 -5.48 -3.66
CA LYS A 7 -2.58 -5.60 -3.69
C LYS A 7 -3.23 -4.41 -4.36
N LEU A 8 -2.71 -3.20 -4.11
CA LEU A 8 -3.21 -1.99 -4.74
C LEU A 8 -3.05 -2.07 -6.26
N TRP A 9 -1.86 -2.48 -6.72
CA TRP A 9 -1.60 -2.57 -8.17
C TRP A 9 -2.48 -3.62 -8.82
N LYS A 10 -2.70 -4.74 -8.18
CA LYS A 10 -3.61 -5.77 -8.69
C LYS A 10 -5.04 -5.27 -8.76
N LEU A 11 -5.48 -4.53 -7.74
CA LEU A 11 -6.82 -3.96 -7.71
C LEU A 11 -7.02 -2.98 -8.87
N LEU A 12 -6.02 -2.14 -9.16
CA LEU A 12 -6.08 -1.22 -10.29
C LEU A 12 -6.20 -1.97 -11.61
N ILE A 13 -5.41 -3.02 -11.79
CA ILE A 13 -5.47 -3.85 -13.00
C ILE A 13 -6.87 -4.45 -13.15
N ASP A 14 -7.43 -4.99 -12.07
CA ASP A 14 -8.76 -5.59 -12.08
C ASP A 14 -9.83 -4.57 -12.48
N ARG A 15 -9.61 -3.30 -12.17
CA ARG A 15 -10.56 -2.23 -12.50
C ARG A 15 -10.24 -1.51 -13.81
N GLY A 16 -9.22 -1.98 -14.53
CA GLY A 16 -8.81 -1.36 -15.78
C GLY A 16 -8.23 0.03 -15.61
N MET A 17 -7.60 0.30 -14.46
CA MET A 17 -7.03 1.60 -14.14
C MET A 17 -5.51 1.55 -14.14
N ASN A 18 -4.89 2.70 -14.41
CA ASN A 18 -3.43 2.85 -14.30
C ASN A 18 -3.09 3.82 -13.15
N LYS A 19 -1.80 4.06 -12.95
CA LYS A 19 -1.32 4.93 -11.86
C LYS A 19 -1.75 6.38 -12.05
N THR A 20 -1.83 6.84 -13.29
CA THR A 20 -2.32 8.18 -13.61
C THR A 20 -3.78 8.35 -13.20
N ASP A 21 -4.60 7.33 -13.49
CA ASP A 21 -6.00 7.33 -13.08
C ASP A 21 -6.13 7.39 -11.58
N LEU A 22 -5.32 6.61 -10.86
CA LEU A 22 -5.31 6.63 -9.41
C LEU A 22 -4.97 8.02 -8.87
N ARG A 23 -3.93 8.64 -9.44
CA ARG A 23 -3.52 9.98 -9.03
C ARG A 23 -4.64 11.00 -9.22
N GLU A 24 -5.30 10.95 -10.37
CA GLU A 24 -6.38 11.87 -10.68
C GLU A 24 -7.59 11.67 -9.77
N MET A 25 -7.96 10.41 -9.51
CA MET A 25 -9.09 10.10 -8.64
C MET A 25 -8.87 10.53 -7.19
N THR A 26 -7.65 10.37 -6.70
CA THR A 26 -7.33 10.61 -5.29
C THR A 26 -6.86 12.03 -5.02
N GLY A 27 -6.45 12.75 -6.05
CA GLY A 27 -5.85 14.07 -5.88
C GLY A 27 -4.46 14.04 -5.26
N LEU A 28 -3.80 12.90 -5.25
CA LEU A 28 -2.46 12.76 -4.69
C LEU A 28 -1.42 13.36 -5.63
N SER A 29 -0.31 13.82 -5.05
CA SER A 29 0.80 14.34 -5.83
C SER A 29 1.57 13.22 -6.51
N GLN A 30 2.31 13.55 -7.56
CA GLN A 30 3.12 12.57 -8.26
C GLN A 30 4.21 12.00 -7.37
N SER A 31 4.78 12.81 -6.45
CA SER A 31 5.77 12.32 -5.51
C SER A 31 5.19 11.27 -4.56
N THR A 32 3.93 11.43 -4.15
CA THR A 32 3.25 10.43 -3.33
C THR A 32 3.05 9.13 -4.09
N ILE A 33 2.64 9.22 -5.36
CA ILE A 33 2.50 8.03 -6.20
C ILE A 33 3.84 7.33 -6.37
N ALA A 34 4.93 8.10 -6.56
CA ALA A 34 6.27 7.53 -6.66
C ALA A 34 6.66 6.77 -5.39
N LYS A 35 6.31 7.28 -4.22
CA LYS A 35 6.55 6.58 -2.95
C LYS A 35 5.81 5.25 -2.91
N LEU A 36 4.56 5.23 -3.35
CA LEU A 36 3.79 3.99 -3.41
C LEU A 36 4.44 2.99 -4.35
N VAL A 37 4.91 3.43 -5.51
CA VAL A 37 5.59 2.56 -6.48
C VAL A 37 6.86 1.98 -5.89
N ASN A 38 7.61 2.77 -5.14
CA ASN A 38 8.87 2.35 -4.53
C ASN A 38 8.69 1.56 -3.24
N GLY A 39 7.45 1.38 -2.77
CA GLY A 39 7.19 0.67 -1.53
C GLY A 39 7.56 1.47 -0.29
N GLU A 40 7.66 2.79 -0.39
CA GLU A 40 7.97 3.63 0.75
C GLU A 40 6.72 3.88 1.60
N ASN A 41 6.94 4.20 2.86
CA ASN A 41 5.85 4.50 3.77
C ASN A 41 5.19 5.83 3.39
N VAL A 42 3.86 5.86 3.49
CA VAL A 42 3.07 7.06 3.26
C VAL A 42 2.17 7.30 4.48
N ASN A 43 1.62 8.51 4.57
CA ASN A 43 0.71 8.85 5.66
C ASN A 43 -0.58 8.05 5.56
N VAL A 44 -1.20 7.80 6.71
CA VAL A 44 -2.50 7.12 6.77
C VAL A 44 -3.55 7.88 5.95
N GLU A 45 -3.46 9.21 5.93
CA GLU A 45 -4.37 10.03 5.13
C GLU A 45 -4.33 9.66 3.64
N VAL A 46 -3.13 9.36 3.13
CA VAL A 46 -2.97 8.91 1.74
C VAL A 46 -3.72 7.60 1.52
N LEU A 47 -3.55 6.65 2.42
CA LEU A 47 -4.22 5.36 2.35
C LEU A 47 -5.74 5.54 2.44
N GLU A 48 -6.19 6.43 3.29
CA GLU A 48 -7.62 6.73 3.43
C GLU A 48 -8.20 7.28 2.14
N ARG A 49 -7.50 8.21 1.49
CA ARG A 49 -7.95 8.77 0.20
C ARG A 49 -8.06 7.69 -0.87
N ILE A 50 -7.08 6.80 -0.93
CA ILE A 50 -7.10 5.70 -1.89
C ILE A 50 -8.28 4.79 -1.62
N CYS A 51 -8.51 4.44 -0.36
CA CYS A 51 -9.63 3.57 0.02
C CYS A 51 -10.98 4.19 -0.34
N LYS A 52 -11.14 5.49 -0.09
CA LYS A 52 -12.38 6.19 -0.44
C LYS A 52 -12.60 6.25 -1.94
N ALA A 53 -11.54 6.52 -2.69
CA ALA A 53 -11.62 6.62 -4.15
C ALA A 53 -11.96 5.28 -4.79
N LEU A 54 -11.37 4.20 -4.28
CA LEU A 54 -11.56 2.85 -4.82
C LEU A 54 -12.69 2.09 -4.11
N LYS A 55 -13.28 2.68 -3.08
CA LYS A 55 -14.34 2.06 -2.29
C LYS A 55 -13.92 0.68 -1.76
N CYS A 56 -12.78 0.64 -1.11
CA CYS A 56 -12.20 -0.57 -0.55
C CYS A 56 -11.64 -0.30 0.84
N GLU A 57 -11.19 -1.34 1.50
CA GLU A 57 -10.57 -1.24 2.83
C GLU A 57 -9.05 -1.19 2.71
N VAL A 58 -8.39 -0.72 3.77
CA VAL A 58 -6.92 -0.64 3.81
C VAL A 58 -6.29 -2.01 3.56
N GLY A 59 -6.86 -3.07 4.12
CA GLY A 59 -6.37 -4.42 3.91
C GLY A 59 -6.42 -4.90 2.47
N ASP A 60 -7.20 -4.23 1.63
CA ASP A 60 -7.31 -4.56 0.20
C ASP A 60 -6.18 -3.96 -0.63
N ILE A 61 -5.44 -2.99 -0.08
CA ILE A 61 -4.41 -2.27 -0.82
C ILE A 61 -3.01 -2.40 -0.23
N VAL A 62 -2.89 -2.78 1.05
CA VAL A 62 -1.58 -2.91 1.69
C VAL A 62 -1.45 -4.26 2.38
N GLU A 63 -0.21 -4.72 2.49
CA GLU A 63 0.14 -5.88 3.29
C GLU A 63 1.56 -5.69 3.81
N LEU A 64 1.90 -6.39 4.87
CA LEU A 64 3.25 -6.37 5.41
C LEU A 64 4.10 -7.37 4.61
N THR A 65 5.30 -6.95 4.25
CA THR A 65 6.19 -7.82 3.48
C THR A 65 6.80 -8.88 4.37
N LYS A 66 7.14 -10.01 3.75
CA LYS A 66 7.82 -11.10 4.43
C LYS A 66 9.34 -10.90 4.48
N GLU A 67 9.81 -9.77 4.02
CA GLU A 67 11.24 -9.44 4.07
C GLU A 67 11.72 -9.25 5.49
N ASP A 68 10.81 -9.06 6.43
CA ASP A 68 11.09 -8.90 7.84
C ASP A 68 11.09 -10.22 8.60
N LYS A 69 11.46 -11.32 7.96
CA LYS A 69 11.46 -12.63 8.60
C LYS A 69 12.32 -12.69 9.85
N GLN A 70 13.46 -12.04 9.84
CA GLN A 70 14.32 -11.99 11.04
C GLN A 70 13.62 -11.28 12.19
N TRP A 71 12.94 -10.22 11.90
CA TRP A 71 12.15 -9.45 12.83
C TRP A 71 11.03 -10.32 13.41
N ASP A 72 10.30 -11.01 12.57
CA ASP A 72 9.21 -11.88 12.98
C ASP A 72 9.74 -13.04 13.86
N ILE A 73 10.87 -13.63 13.49
CA ILE A 73 11.49 -14.70 14.25
C ILE A 73 11.89 -14.19 15.64
N LEU A 74 12.47 -13.00 15.70
CA LEU A 74 12.87 -12.40 16.98
C LEU A 74 11.65 -12.13 17.86
N VAL A 75 10.59 -11.62 17.30
CA VAL A 75 9.36 -11.36 18.04
C VAL A 75 8.78 -12.67 18.58
N VAL A 76 8.72 -13.70 17.75
CA VAL A 76 8.22 -15.01 18.16
C VAL A 76 9.06 -15.57 19.30
N LYS A 77 10.38 -15.46 19.21
CA LYS A 77 11.25 -15.95 20.27
C LYS A 77 11.09 -15.20 21.58
N LEU A 78 10.76 -13.91 21.51
CA LEU A 78 10.53 -13.11 22.71
C LEU A 78 9.21 -13.45 23.40
N TYR A 79 8.19 -13.82 22.64
CA TYR A 79 6.85 -14.08 23.18
C TYR A 79 6.54 -15.57 23.38
N TYR A 80 7.28 -16.43 22.74
CA TYR A 80 7.12 -17.87 22.85
C TYR A 80 8.41 -18.58 23.17
#